data_0a6eebe7ccdef2155dfa04ab546d8af8
#
_entry.id   0a6eebe7ccdef2155dfa04ab546d8af8
#
_cell.length_a   1.000
_cell.length_b   1.000
_cell.length_c   1.000
_cell.angle_alpha   90.00
_cell.angle_beta   90.00
_cell.angle_gamma   90.00
#
_symmetry.space_group_name_H-M   'P 1'
#
loop_
_entity.id
_entity.type
_entity.pdbx_description
1 polymer ?
#
loop_
_entity_poly.entity_id
_entity_poly.type
_entity_poly.pdbx_seq_one_letter_code
_entity_poly.pdbx_strand_id
1 'polypeptide(L)'
;KVLIVCDRGAMDNKAYMNDEEFAHVLDFLGLDEVRLRDDYDAVFHLVTAAKGAEQFYTTANNQARYETVEEAVNIDNRLLASWTGHPHLRIIDNTTDFSQKMRRLISEISTFLGAPMPCQEERRFLIEYPDVEALEKMPNCRRIEIIQTYLKSTNGDEIRVRQRGMNGSYI
;
A
#
# COMPACT_ATOMS: atom_id res chain seq x y z
N LYS A 1 -7.41 21.06 10.14
CA LYS A 1 -6.30 20.31 9.52
C LYS A 1 -6.53 20.31 8.03
N VAL A 2 -5.49 20.49 7.25
CA VAL A 2 -5.52 20.43 5.78
C VAL A 2 -4.68 19.22 5.37
N LEU A 3 -5.21 18.40 4.44
CA LEU A 3 -4.49 17.31 3.80
C LEU A 3 -4.03 17.81 2.42
N ILE A 4 -2.74 17.72 2.14
CA ILE A 4 -2.16 18.01 0.84
C ILE A 4 -1.68 16.69 0.25
N VAL A 5 -2.18 16.34 -0.93
CA VAL A 5 -1.75 15.16 -1.68
C VAL A 5 -0.95 15.66 -2.88
N CYS A 6 0.30 15.23 -2.96
CA CYS A 6 1.18 15.57 -4.08
C CYS A 6 1.29 14.36 -5.02
N ASP A 7 1.08 14.58 -6.31
CA ASP A 7 1.48 13.64 -7.35
C ASP A 7 2.94 13.95 -7.70
N ARG A 8 3.84 13.09 -7.29
CA ARG A 8 5.28 13.26 -7.24
C ARG A 8 5.75 14.11 -6.05
N GLY A 9 6.95 13.82 -5.57
CA GLY A 9 7.62 14.55 -4.51
C GLY A 9 9.00 15.04 -4.94
N ALA A 10 9.56 15.95 -4.17
CA ALA A 10 10.83 16.58 -4.50
C ALA A 10 11.99 15.58 -4.62
N MET A 11 11.98 14.51 -3.80
CA MET A 11 12.98 13.45 -3.83
C MET A 11 12.94 12.59 -5.11
N ASP A 12 11.81 12.59 -5.84
CA ASP A 12 11.71 11.86 -7.11
C ASP A 12 12.74 12.34 -8.14
N ASN A 13 13.13 13.63 -8.09
CA ASN A 13 14.13 14.19 -8.98
C ASN A 13 15.48 13.46 -8.89
N LYS A 14 15.83 12.94 -7.70
CA LYS A 14 17.06 12.16 -7.51
C LYS A 14 17.07 10.88 -8.39
N ALA A 15 15.92 10.32 -8.73
CA ALA A 15 15.85 9.16 -9.60
C ALA A 15 16.23 9.45 -11.06
N TYR A 16 16.20 10.70 -11.48
CA TYR A 16 16.49 11.16 -12.84
C TYR A 16 17.84 11.85 -12.99
N MET A 17 18.56 12.05 -11.90
CA MET A 17 19.87 12.67 -11.85
C MET A 17 20.92 11.68 -11.36
N ASN A 18 22.20 11.97 -11.56
CA ASN A 18 23.25 11.28 -10.80
C ASN A 18 23.42 11.95 -9.42
N ASP A 19 24.12 11.28 -8.50
CA ASP A 19 24.25 11.75 -7.12
C ASP A 19 24.98 13.11 -7.02
N GLU A 20 25.96 13.36 -7.88
CA GLU A 20 26.71 14.62 -7.91
C GLU A 20 25.83 15.79 -8.38
N GLU A 21 25.03 15.57 -9.43
CA GLU A 21 24.08 16.56 -9.95
C GLU A 21 23.03 16.90 -8.88
N PHE A 22 22.48 15.88 -8.21
CA PHE A 22 21.49 16.10 -7.17
C PHE A 22 22.08 16.85 -5.97
N ALA A 23 23.28 16.47 -5.52
CA ALA A 23 23.99 17.17 -4.45
C ALA A 23 24.26 18.64 -4.80
N HIS A 24 24.67 18.91 -6.05
CA HIS A 24 24.90 20.28 -6.52
C HIS A 24 23.59 21.11 -6.50
N VAL A 25 22.47 20.54 -6.90
CA VAL A 25 21.16 21.21 -6.83
C VAL A 25 20.78 21.54 -5.38
N LEU A 26 20.99 20.60 -4.47
CA LEU A 26 20.70 20.82 -3.06
C LEU A 26 21.57 21.93 -2.47
N ASP A 27 22.87 21.91 -2.75
CA ASP A 27 23.82 22.98 -2.32
C ASP A 27 23.40 24.34 -2.85
N PHE A 28 23.07 24.43 -4.13
CA PHE A 28 22.62 25.67 -4.77
C PHE A 28 21.36 26.24 -4.12
N LEU A 29 20.44 25.37 -3.71
CA LEU A 29 19.18 25.75 -3.07
C LEU A 29 19.28 25.90 -1.54
N GLY A 30 20.45 25.56 -0.96
CA GLY A 30 20.66 25.59 0.50
C GLY A 30 19.77 24.54 1.22
N LEU A 31 19.51 23.40 0.58
CA LEU A 31 18.66 22.32 1.09
C LEU A 31 19.52 21.16 1.59
N ASP A 32 19.01 20.45 2.60
CA ASP A 32 19.53 19.19 3.08
C ASP A 32 18.65 18.03 2.60
N GLU A 33 19.26 16.94 2.12
CA GLU A 33 18.55 15.82 1.54
C GLU A 33 17.60 15.14 2.56
N VAL A 34 18.06 14.97 3.79
CA VAL A 34 17.26 14.31 4.84
C VAL A 34 16.06 15.17 5.19
N ARG A 35 16.29 16.48 5.34
CA ARG A 35 15.22 17.43 5.63
C ARG A 35 14.21 17.50 4.49
N LEU A 36 14.66 17.57 3.24
CA LEU A 36 13.80 17.60 2.07
C LEU A 36 12.91 16.34 1.97
N ARG A 37 13.48 15.18 2.31
CA ARG A 37 12.72 13.92 2.37
C ARG A 37 11.70 13.91 3.50
N ASP A 38 12.10 14.37 4.69
CA ASP A 38 11.32 14.30 5.92
C ASP A 38 10.30 15.45 6.04
N ASP A 39 10.30 16.41 5.10
CA ASP A 39 9.25 17.43 4.97
C ASP A 39 7.88 16.83 4.52
N TYR A 40 7.89 15.59 4.06
CA TYR A 40 6.66 14.85 3.75
C TYR A 40 6.24 14.00 4.95
N ASP A 41 4.96 14.08 5.35
CA ASP A 41 4.43 13.30 6.47
C ASP A 41 4.33 11.81 6.16
N ALA A 42 4.05 11.44 4.90
CA ALA A 42 4.01 10.06 4.43
C ALA A 42 4.28 9.97 2.93
N VAL A 43 4.83 8.85 2.49
CA VAL A 43 5.10 8.54 1.09
C VAL A 43 4.50 7.20 0.73
N PHE A 44 3.70 7.18 -0.33
CA PHE A 44 3.07 5.96 -0.86
C PHE A 44 3.65 5.68 -2.24
N HIS A 45 4.56 4.72 -2.30
CA HIS A 45 5.19 4.30 -3.56
C HIS A 45 4.33 3.23 -4.23
N LEU A 46 3.72 3.57 -5.36
CA LEU A 46 2.95 2.64 -6.18
C LEU A 46 3.89 2.00 -7.21
N VAL A 47 4.24 0.74 -7.01
CA VAL A 47 5.12 0.01 -7.92
C VAL A 47 4.57 0.04 -9.34
N THR A 48 5.44 0.31 -10.32
CA THR A 48 5.07 0.36 -11.74
C THR A 48 4.40 -0.93 -12.22
N ALA A 49 3.45 -0.84 -13.15
CA ALA A 49 2.84 -2.01 -13.79
C ALA A 49 3.87 -2.85 -14.56
N ALA A 50 4.99 -2.26 -14.98
CA ALA A 50 6.10 -2.98 -15.61
C ALA A 50 6.75 -4.06 -14.72
N LYS A 51 6.39 -4.10 -13.41
CA LYS A 51 6.89 -5.06 -12.43
C LYS A 51 5.74 -5.82 -11.80
N GLY A 52 5.50 -7.05 -12.27
CA GLY A 52 4.46 -7.95 -11.74
C GLY A 52 3.05 -7.73 -12.31
N ALA A 53 2.89 -6.85 -13.29
CA ALA A 53 1.64 -6.61 -14.02
C ALA A 53 1.92 -6.20 -15.47
N GLU A 54 2.95 -6.78 -16.07
CA GLU A 54 3.53 -6.41 -17.38
C GLU A 54 2.49 -6.42 -18.51
N GLN A 55 1.49 -7.30 -18.42
CA GLN A 55 0.39 -7.38 -19.36
C GLN A 55 -0.46 -6.09 -19.45
N PHE A 56 -0.40 -5.27 -18.42
CA PHE A 56 -1.09 -3.97 -18.37
C PHE A 56 -0.16 -2.79 -18.62
N TYR A 57 1.15 -3.06 -18.76
CA TYR A 57 2.10 -2.02 -19.12
C TYR A 57 2.01 -1.75 -20.61
N THR A 58 1.57 -0.55 -20.97
CA THR A 58 1.46 -0.12 -22.36
C THR A 58 1.94 1.31 -22.52
N THR A 59 2.62 1.58 -23.61
CA THR A 59 2.98 2.93 -24.06
C THR A 59 1.91 3.57 -24.94
N ALA A 60 0.91 2.78 -25.41
CA ALA A 60 -0.10 3.24 -26.33
C ALA A 60 -1.09 4.27 -25.71
N ASN A 61 -1.25 4.25 -24.39
CA ASN A 61 -2.21 5.09 -23.68
C ASN A 61 -1.62 6.45 -23.23
N ASN A 62 -0.31 6.65 -23.38
CA ASN A 62 0.34 7.88 -22.96
C ASN A 62 1.51 8.20 -23.88
N GLN A 63 1.32 9.24 -24.71
CA GLN A 63 2.35 9.70 -25.64
C GLN A 63 3.64 10.23 -24.99
N ALA A 64 3.58 10.52 -23.69
CA ALA A 64 4.75 10.93 -22.91
C ALA A 64 5.54 9.75 -22.32
N ARG A 65 5.10 8.51 -22.55
CA ARG A 65 5.77 7.31 -22.03
C ARG A 65 6.61 6.68 -23.14
N TYR A 66 7.92 6.80 -23.02
CA TYR A 66 8.90 6.28 -23.98
C TYR A 66 9.71 5.10 -23.44
N GLU A 67 9.63 4.85 -22.13
CA GLU A 67 10.45 3.86 -21.46
C GLU A 67 10.01 2.44 -21.85
N THR A 68 10.99 1.60 -22.10
CA THR A 68 10.80 0.15 -22.17
C THR A 68 10.39 -0.41 -20.81
N VAL A 69 9.94 -1.66 -20.76
CA VAL A 69 9.61 -2.35 -19.49
C VAL A 69 10.83 -2.34 -18.55
N GLU A 70 12.02 -2.61 -19.05
CA GLU A 70 13.25 -2.65 -18.25
C GLU A 70 13.62 -1.25 -17.71
N GLU A 71 13.54 -0.23 -18.55
CA GLU A 71 13.78 1.16 -18.12
C GLU A 71 12.78 1.61 -17.07
N ALA A 72 11.49 1.28 -17.24
CA ALA A 72 10.44 1.61 -16.27
C ALA A 72 10.68 0.91 -14.92
N VAL A 73 11.12 -0.35 -14.92
CA VAL A 73 11.50 -1.07 -13.69
C VAL A 73 12.73 -0.42 -13.03
N ASN A 74 13.72 -0.02 -13.82
CA ASN A 74 14.92 0.64 -13.28
C ASN A 74 14.60 2.00 -12.66
N ILE A 75 13.79 2.81 -13.33
CA ILE A 75 13.32 4.10 -12.79
C ILE A 75 12.52 3.89 -11.51
N ASP A 76 11.61 2.93 -11.48
CA ASP A 76 10.82 2.58 -10.29
C ASP A 76 11.70 2.22 -9.08
N ASN A 77 12.74 1.42 -9.32
CA ASN A 77 13.71 1.07 -8.28
C ASN A 77 14.50 2.29 -7.78
N ARG A 78 14.89 3.19 -8.69
CA ARG A 78 15.58 4.44 -8.32
C ARG A 78 14.68 5.39 -7.55
N LEU A 79 13.40 5.50 -7.93
CA LEU A 79 12.39 6.26 -7.19
C LEU A 79 12.23 5.72 -5.77
N LEU A 80 12.09 4.40 -5.63
CA LEU A 80 12.00 3.78 -4.33
C LEU A 80 13.25 4.02 -3.47
N ALA A 81 14.44 3.92 -4.09
CA ALA A 81 15.71 4.19 -3.41
C ALA A 81 15.80 5.65 -2.92
N SER A 82 15.30 6.62 -3.70
CA SER A 82 15.30 8.04 -3.33
C SER A 82 14.48 8.33 -2.06
N TRP A 83 13.46 7.54 -1.80
CA TRP A 83 12.61 7.67 -0.60
C TRP A 83 13.01 6.72 0.53
N THR A 84 13.97 5.82 0.31
CA THR A 84 14.43 4.90 1.36
C THR A 84 14.98 5.67 2.56
N GLY A 85 14.54 5.25 3.75
CA GLY A 85 14.85 5.95 5.01
C GLY A 85 13.75 6.91 5.48
N HIS A 86 12.74 7.20 4.67
CA HIS A 86 11.56 7.94 5.15
C HIS A 86 10.77 7.09 6.16
N PRO A 87 10.42 7.63 7.35
CA PRO A 87 9.80 6.83 8.44
C PRO A 87 8.43 6.25 8.06
N HIS A 88 7.69 6.91 7.18
CA HIS A 88 6.36 6.49 6.73
C HIS A 88 6.33 6.18 5.24
N LEU A 89 7.37 5.53 4.71
CA LEU A 89 7.35 4.97 3.36
C LEU A 89 6.49 3.70 3.33
N ARG A 90 5.52 3.66 2.42
CA ARG A 90 4.64 2.52 2.17
C ARG A 90 4.73 2.11 0.71
N ILE A 91 4.96 0.81 0.47
CA ILE A 91 5.10 0.26 -0.88
C ILE A 91 3.81 -0.49 -1.23
N ILE A 92 3.17 -0.08 -2.31
CA ILE A 92 1.93 -0.68 -2.82
C ILE A 92 2.28 -1.42 -4.12
N ASP A 93 2.48 -2.72 -4.01
CA ASP A 93 2.90 -3.60 -5.10
C ASP A 93 1.74 -4.07 -6.00
N ASN A 94 2.08 -4.91 -7.00
CA ASN A 94 1.17 -5.48 -7.97
C ASN A 94 0.78 -6.94 -7.67
N THR A 95 0.85 -7.39 -6.43
CA THR A 95 0.45 -8.75 -6.02
C THR A 95 -1.05 -9.02 -6.16
N THR A 96 -1.83 -7.98 -6.36
CA THR A 96 -3.29 -8.04 -6.54
C THR A 96 -3.71 -7.28 -7.78
N ASP A 97 -4.98 -7.42 -8.20
CA ASP A 97 -5.53 -6.61 -9.28
C ASP A 97 -5.52 -5.11 -8.95
N PHE A 98 -5.72 -4.26 -9.97
CA PHE A 98 -5.68 -2.81 -9.83
C PHE A 98 -6.69 -2.26 -8.81
N SER A 99 -7.91 -2.83 -8.77
CA SER A 99 -8.94 -2.37 -7.84
C SER A 99 -8.55 -2.66 -6.39
N GLN A 100 -7.99 -3.83 -6.15
CA GLN A 100 -7.46 -4.22 -4.83
C GLN A 100 -6.21 -3.42 -4.46
N LYS A 101 -5.33 -3.14 -5.43
CA LYS A 101 -4.18 -2.24 -5.23
C LYS A 101 -4.64 -0.86 -4.76
N MET A 102 -5.65 -0.28 -5.40
CA MET A 102 -6.21 1.01 -4.98
C MET A 102 -6.87 0.96 -3.60
N ARG A 103 -7.56 -0.13 -3.27
CA ARG A 103 -8.13 -0.32 -1.93
C ARG A 103 -7.03 -0.39 -0.87
N ARG A 104 -5.92 -1.09 -1.14
CA ARG A 104 -4.77 -1.12 -0.23
C ARG A 104 -4.17 0.26 -0.03
N LEU A 105 -3.98 1.03 -1.10
CA LEU A 105 -3.51 2.42 -1.01
C LEU A 105 -4.42 3.26 -0.11
N ILE A 106 -5.74 3.24 -0.35
CA ILE A 106 -6.71 3.99 0.45
C ILE A 106 -6.69 3.53 1.92
N SER A 107 -6.57 2.23 2.15
CA SER A 107 -6.44 1.64 3.49
C SER A 107 -5.21 2.16 4.23
N GLU A 108 -4.05 2.17 3.58
CA GLU A 108 -2.80 2.67 4.17
C GLU A 108 -2.88 4.18 4.48
N ILE A 109 -3.47 4.97 3.56
CA ILE A 109 -3.71 6.41 3.80
C ILE A 109 -4.65 6.61 4.99
N SER A 110 -5.76 5.87 5.04
CA SER A 110 -6.73 5.97 6.15
C SER A 110 -6.09 5.60 7.49
N THR A 111 -5.28 4.54 7.49
CA THR A 111 -4.54 4.11 8.69
C THR A 111 -3.57 5.19 9.15
N PHE A 112 -2.82 5.78 8.22
CA PHE A 112 -1.88 6.87 8.52
C PHE A 112 -2.59 8.11 9.10
N LEU A 113 -3.75 8.46 8.55
CA LEU A 113 -4.54 9.60 9.02
C LEU A 113 -5.30 9.32 10.32
N GLY A 114 -5.31 8.09 10.83
CA GLY A 114 -6.15 7.68 11.94
C GLY A 114 -7.65 7.74 11.62
N ALA A 115 -7.99 7.72 10.32
CA ALA A 115 -9.37 7.69 9.87
C ALA A 115 -9.92 6.24 9.93
N PRO A 116 -11.23 6.06 10.19
CA PRO A 116 -11.83 4.76 10.03
C PRO A 116 -11.67 4.30 8.59
N MET A 117 -11.35 3.01 8.41
CA MET A 117 -11.30 2.40 7.08
C MET A 117 -12.57 2.74 6.30
N PRO A 118 -12.46 3.15 5.01
CA PRO A 118 -13.64 3.28 4.16
C PRO A 118 -14.44 2.00 4.27
N CYS A 119 -15.72 2.10 4.55
CA CYS A 119 -16.60 0.98 4.84
C CYS A 119 -16.39 -0.16 3.85
N GLN A 120 -16.02 -1.32 4.34
CA GLN A 120 -16.24 -2.55 3.60
C GLN A 120 -17.76 -2.63 3.36
N GLU A 121 -18.19 -2.73 2.11
CA GLU A 121 -19.58 -3.06 1.83
C GLU A 121 -19.83 -4.48 2.35
N GLU A 122 -20.39 -4.55 3.53
CA GLU A 122 -20.79 -5.82 4.13
C GLU A 122 -22.24 -6.08 3.74
N ARG A 123 -22.47 -7.17 3.01
CA ARG A 123 -23.82 -7.66 2.72
C ARG A 123 -24.07 -8.88 3.56
N ARG A 124 -25.14 -8.87 4.34
CA ARG A 124 -25.56 -10.00 5.14
C ARG A 124 -26.76 -10.68 4.48
N PHE A 125 -26.64 -11.98 4.29
CA PHE A 125 -27.68 -12.81 3.71
C PHE A 125 -28.15 -13.81 4.75
N LEU A 126 -29.45 -13.99 4.86
CA LEU A 126 -30.02 -15.12 5.59
C LEU A 126 -29.99 -16.33 4.64
N ILE A 127 -29.28 -17.36 5.04
CA ILE A 127 -29.15 -18.61 4.28
C ILE A 127 -29.63 -19.78 5.16
N GLU A 128 -30.00 -20.87 4.54
CA GLU A 128 -30.16 -22.12 5.27
C GLU A 128 -28.82 -22.55 5.87
N TYR A 129 -28.89 -23.26 7.03
CA TYR A 129 -27.65 -23.70 7.67
C TYR A 129 -26.91 -24.69 6.74
N PRO A 130 -25.67 -24.39 6.34
CA PRO A 130 -24.96 -25.20 5.36
C PRO A 130 -24.55 -26.55 5.95
N ASP A 131 -24.49 -27.57 5.09
CA ASP A 131 -23.89 -28.85 5.44
C ASP A 131 -22.37 -28.69 5.60
N VAL A 132 -21.92 -28.59 6.84
CA VAL A 132 -20.51 -28.36 7.20
C VAL A 132 -19.63 -29.52 6.75
N GLU A 133 -20.12 -30.77 6.81
CA GLU A 133 -19.33 -31.93 6.38
C GLU A 133 -19.12 -31.93 4.85
N ALA A 134 -20.12 -31.50 4.10
CA ALA A 134 -19.97 -31.31 2.66
C ALA A 134 -19.01 -30.20 2.30
N LEU A 135 -19.04 -29.10 3.05
CA LEU A 135 -18.09 -27.98 2.85
C LEU A 135 -16.65 -28.41 3.14
N GLU A 136 -16.41 -29.14 4.21
CA GLU A 136 -15.06 -29.61 4.58
C GLU A 136 -14.44 -30.57 3.54
N LYS A 137 -15.26 -31.23 2.72
CA LYS A 137 -14.81 -32.10 1.63
C LYS A 137 -14.51 -31.35 0.32
N MET A 138 -14.86 -30.07 0.23
CA MET A 138 -14.61 -29.29 -0.98
C MET A 138 -13.12 -29.01 -1.18
N PRO A 139 -12.60 -29.11 -2.41
CA PRO A 139 -11.24 -28.70 -2.70
C PRO A 139 -11.05 -27.22 -2.36
N ASN A 140 -9.96 -26.88 -1.67
CA ASN A 140 -9.64 -25.55 -1.19
C ASN A 140 -10.50 -25.01 -0.02
N CYS A 141 -11.35 -25.82 0.59
CA CYS A 141 -12.00 -25.45 1.84
C CYS A 141 -11.01 -25.62 3.01
N ARG A 142 -10.98 -24.63 3.89
CA ARG A 142 -10.16 -24.64 5.11
C ARG A 142 -10.98 -24.17 6.29
N ARG A 143 -11.06 -25.00 7.30
CA ARG A 143 -11.64 -24.61 8.59
C ARG A 143 -10.65 -23.77 9.38
N ILE A 144 -11.10 -22.66 9.93
CA ILE A 144 -10.31 -21.77 10.79
C ILE A 144 -11.12 -21.51 12.05
N GLU A 145 -10.50 -21.71 13.20
CA GLU A 145 -11.07 -21.29 14.48
C GLU A 145 -10.82 -19.80 14.70
N ILE A 146 -11.86 -19.09 15.12
CA ILE A 146 -11.76 -17.65 15.42
C ILE A 146 -12.26 -17.45 16.84
N ILE A 147 -11.38 -16.92 17.69
CA ILE A 147 -11.72 -16.44 19.02
C ILE A 147 -11.75 -14.93 18.98
N GLN A 148 -12.87 -14.34 19.36
CA GLN A 148 -13.05 -12.90 19.36
C GLN A 148 -13.42 -12.42 20.76
N THR A 149 -12.60 -11.56 21.32
CA THR A 149 -12.79 -10.96 22.64
C THR A 149 -13.10 -9.49 22.49
N TYR A 150 -14.22 -9.07 23.04
CA TYR A 150 -14.61 -7.66 23.09
C TYR A 150 -14.06 -7.02 24.36
N LEU A 151 -13.39 -5.89 24.18
CA LEU A 151 -12.83 -5.11 25.28
C LEU A 151 -13.81 -3.99 25.65
N LYS A 152 -13.85 -3.66 26.94
CA LYS A 152 -14.64 -2.52 27.39
C LYS A 152 -13.95 -1.23 26.96
N SER A 153 -14.67 -0.38 26.25
CA SER A 153 -14.26 0.97 25.91
C SER A 153 -14.97 1.96 26.83
N THR A 154 -14.26 3.01 27.22
CA THR A 154 -14.82 4.12 28.01
C THR A 154 -15.56 5.13 27.15
N ASN A 155 -15.32 5.13 25.83
CA ASN A 155 -15.83 6.13 24.87
C ASN A 155 -17.01 5.64 24.03
N GLY A 156 -17.51 4.42 24.30
CA GLY A 156 -18.58 3.81 23.49
C GLY A 156 -18.10 3.15 22.20
N ASP A 157 -16.79 3.14 21.94
CA ASP A 157 -16.20 2.45 20.78
C ASP A 157 -16.22 0.94 20.99
N GLU A 158 -16.48 0.17 19.94
CA GLU A 158 -16.37 -1.27 19.96
C GLU A 158 -14.92 -1.68 19.66
N ILE A 159 -14.19 -2.10 20.69
CA ILE A 159 -12.83 -2.61 20.55
C ILE A 159 -12.86 -4.12 20.68
N ARG A 160 -12.25 -4.82 19.72
CA ARG A 160 -12.17 -6.28 19.74
C ARG A 160 -10.77 -6.78 19.36
N VAL A 161 -10.37 -7.86 20.03
CA VAL A 161 -9.18 -8.64 19.66
C VAL A 161 -9.65 -9.94 19.01
N ARG A 162 -9.05 -10.31 17.89
CA ARG A 162 -9.39 -11.52 17.16
C ARG A 162 -8.14 -12.39 17.00
N GLN A 163 -8.23 -13.63 17.50
CA GLN A 163 -7.24 -14.66 17.27
C GLN A 163 -7.75 -15.60 16.18
N ARG A 164 -6.89 -15.96 15.25
CA ARG A 164 -7.16 -16.91 14.17
C ARG A 164 -6.18 -18.06 14.26
N GLY A 165 -6.66 -19.28 14.19
CA GLY A 165 -5.78 -20.42 14.29
C GLY A 165 -6.46 -21.74 14.01
N MET A 166 -5.77 -22.81 14.34
CA MET A 166 -6.25 -24.18 14.22
C MET A 166 -5.51 -25.04 15.25
N ASN A 167 -6.24 -25.94 15.94
CA ASN A 167 -5.67 -26.91 16.88
C ASN A 167 -4.82 -26.27 17.98
N GLY A 168 -5.24 -25.14 18.54
CA GLY A 168 -4.54 -24.48 19.65
C GLY A 168 -3.34 -23.59 19.24
N SER A 169 -3.03 -23.49 17.95
CA SER A 169 -2.02 -22.57 17.44
C SER A 169 -2.71 -21.37 16.81
N TYR A 170 -2.60 -20.20 17.43
CA TYR A 170 -3.27 -18.96 17.03
C TYR A 170 -2.26 -17.86 16.73
N ILE A 171 -2.65 -16.98 15.79
CA ILE A 171 -1.95 -15.73 15.45
C ILE A 171 -2.84 -14.56 15.81
#